data_ee0d63d7a2b705a91875a0952a7e2797
#
_entry.id   ee0d63d7a2b705a91875a0952a7e2797
#
_cell.length_a   1.000
_cell.length_b   1.000
_cell.length_c   1.000
_cell.angle_alpha   90.00
_cell.angle_beta   90.00
_cell.angle_gamma   90.00
#
_symmetry.space_group_name_H-M   'P 1'
#
loop_
_entity.id
_entity.type
_entity.pdbx_description
1 polymer ?
#
loop_
_entity_poly.entity_id
_entity_poly.type
_entity_poly.pdbx_seq_one_letter_code
_entity_poly.pdbx_strand_id
1 'polypeptide(L)' 'MYRGAMYRKPKYGQNDTVWVERGAEQLLEGQVLRYIGGRTYEVAVSGQGVRVVQEQGLSPRSKGERG' A
#
# COMPACT_ATOMS: atom_id res chain seq x y z
N MET A 1 25.78 -7.67 -13.35
CA MET A 1 25.30 -7.63 -12.96
C MET A 1 24.58 -7.25 -12.66
N TYR A 2 24.04 -7.22 -12.51
CA TYR A 2 23.44 -6.79 -12.05
C TYR A 2 22.57 -6.79 -11.78
N ARG A 3 22.38 -6.71 -11.31
CA ARG A 3 21.52 -6.71 -10.97
C ARG A 3 20.71 -5.93 -10.46
N GLY A 4 20.83 -5.26 -10.16
CA GLY A 4 20.02 -4.29 -9.54
C GLY A 4 18.73 -3.98 -10.18
N ALA A 5 18.68 -4.10 -11.42
CA ALA A 5 17.47 -3.84 -12.13
C ALA A 5 16.35 -4.75 -11.71
N MET A 6 16.68 -5.86 -11.15
CA MET A 6 15.67 -6.76 -10.74
C MET A 6 15.14 -6.44 -9.38
N TYR A 7 15.81 -5.58 -8.69
CA TYR A 7 15.46 -5.31 -7.33
C TYR A 7 14.82 -3.95 -7.20
N ARG A 8 13.57 -3.93 -6.88
CA ARG A 8 12.87 -2.70 -6.80
C ARG A 8 12.43 -2.44 -5.42
N LYS A 9 12.48 -1.21 -4.99
CA LYS A 9 11.99 -0.83 -3.70
C LYS A 9 10.49 -0.87 -3.71
N PRO A 10 9.87 -1.25 -2.60
CA PRO A 10 8.43 -1.14 -2.49
C PRO A 10 7.98 0.29 -2.67
N LYS A 11 6.85 0.48 -3.27
CA LYS A 11 6.31 1.80 -3.50
C LYS A 11 5.88 2.46 -2.19
N TYR A 12 5.43 1.68 -1.24
CA TYR A 12 4.98 2.19 0.04
C TYR A 12 5.83 1.62 1.15
N GLY A 13 6.03 2.39 2.20
CA GLY A 13 6.81 1.96 3.34
C GLY A 13 5.96 1.64 4.53
N GLN A 14 6.57 1.04 5.53
CA GLN A 14 5.89 0.71 6.75
C GLN A 14 5.31 1.97 7.38
N ASN A 15 4.11 1.89 7.84
CA ASN A 15 3.37 2.99 8.46
C ASN A 15 2.88 4.07 7.50
N ASP A 16 3.08 3.89 6.20
CA ASP A 16 2.50 4.83 5.25
C ASP A 16 0.99 4.70 5.27
N THR A 17 0.32 5.82 5.13
CA THR A 17 -1.13 5.82 5.02
C THR A 17 -1.48 5.77 3.55
N VAL A 18 -2.40 4.91 3.19
CA VAL A 18 -2.79 4.71 1.80
C VAL A 18 -4.29 4.60 1.70
N TRP A 19 -4.79 4.70 0.48
CA TRP A 19 -6.17 4.38 0.20
C TRP A 19 -6.20 2.97 -0.35
N VAL A 20 -7.15 2.19 0.13
CA VAL A 20 -7.34 0.82 -0.32
C VAL A 20 -8.63 0.77 -1.12
N GLU A 21 -8.56 0.32 -2.35
CA GLU A 21 -9.74 0.23 -3.18
C GLU A 21 -10.65 -0.89 -2.72
N ARG A 22 -11.92 -0.57 -2.61
CA ARG A 22 -12.90 -1.56 -2.30
C ARG A 22 -14.07 -1.34 -3.22
N GLY A 23 -14.20 -2.17 -4.22
CA GLY A 23 -15.23 -1.97 -5.22
C GLY A 23 -14.89 -0.83 -6.12
N ALA A 24 -15.80 -0.47 -6.97
CA ALA A 24 -15.54 0.50 -8.02
C ALA A 24 -15.46 1.92 -7.53
N GLU A 25 -16.13 2.23 -6.47
CA GLU A 25 -16.22 3.62 -6.08
C GLU A 25 -15.90 3.88 -4.65
N GLN A 26 -15.35 2.95 -3.96
CA GLN A 26 -15.11 3.12 -2.55
C GLN A 26 -13.65 2.98 -2.21
N LEU A 27 -13.14 3.93 -1.45
CA LEU A 27 -11.79 3.86 -0.95
C LEU A 27 -11.83 3.82 0.56
N LEU A 28 -11.03 2.95 1.13
CA LEU A 28 -10.92 2.85 2.57
C LEU A 28 -9.53 3.29 2.98
N GLU A 29 -9.45 3.88 4.13
CA GLU A 29 -8.15 4.28 4.64
C GLU A 29 -7.41 3.07 5.19
N GLY A 30 -6.14 2.97 4.90
CA GLY A 30 -5.33 1.88 5.38
C GLY A 30 -3.95 2.35 5.79
N GLN A 31 -3.29 1.56 6.59
CA GLN A 31 -1.93 1.83 6.99
C GLN A 31 -1.09 0.62 6.64
N VAL A 32 -0.01 0.84 5.93
CA VAL A 32 0.85 -0.24 5.50
C VAL A 32 1.60 -0.79 6.69
N LEU A 33 1.50 -2.09 6.91
CA LEU A 33 2.20 -2.73 8.00
C LEU A 33 3.55 -3.25 7.52
N ARG A 34 3.59 -3.86 6.36
CA ARG A 34 4.84 -4.32 5.79
C ARG A 34 4.65 -4.79 4.37
N TYR A 35 5.76 -4.85 3.67
CA TYR A 35 5.80 -5.37 2.32
C TYR A 35 6.11 -6.85 2.40
N ILE A 36 5.33 -7.68 1.75
CA ILE A 36 5.55 -9.10 1.84
C ILE A 36 6.03 -9.71 0.53
N GLY A 37 6.39 -8.89 -0.42
CA GLY A 37 6.94 -9.39 -1.68
C GLY A 37 5.90 -9.47 -2.77
N GLY A 38 6.35 -9.58 -3.99
CA GLY A 38 5.43 -9.76 -5.11
C GLY A 38 4.46 -8.62 -5.29
N ARG A 39 4.88 -7.42 -4.97
CA ARG A 39 4.04 -6.23 -5.06
C ARG A 39 2.82 -6.35 -4.18
N THR A 40 2.97 -7.00 -3.04
CA THR A 40 1.86 -7.23 -2.13
C THR A 40 2.23 -6.71 -0.76
N TYR A 41 1.26 -6.15 -0.08
CA TYR A 41 1.47 -5.54 1.22
C TYR A 41 0.47 -6.05 2.23
N GLU A 42 0.88 -6.01 3.48
CA GLU A 42 -0.03 -6.29 4.57
C GLU A 42 -0.47 -4.93 5.08
N VAL A 43 -1.75 -4.67 5.08
CA VAL A 43 -2.31 -3.36 5.35
C VAL A 43 -3.41 -3.47 6.39
N ALA A 44 -3.37 -2.59 7.38
CA ALA A 44 -4.45 -2.51 8.35
C ALA A 44 -5.50 -1.59 7.75
N VAL A 45 -6.62 -2.13 7.39
CA VAL A 45 -7.67 -1.39 6.70
C VAL A 45 -8.76 -0.99 7.66
N SER A 46 -9.13 0.27 7.62
CA SER A 46 -10.12 0.80 8.54
C SER A 46 -11.43 0.01 8.46
N GLY A 47 -11.86 -0.50 9.60
CA GLY A 47 -13.09 -1.26 9.66
C GLY A 47 -13.01 -2.67 9.14
N GLN A 48 -11.85 -3.10 8.64
CA GLN A 48 -11.72 -4.41 8.02
C GLN A 48 -10.63 -5.27 8.65
N GLY A 49 -9.79 -4.69 9.46
CA GLY A 49 -8.67 -5.42 10.05
C GLY A 49 -7.51 -5.53 9.08
N VAL A 50 -6.66 -6.47 9.29
CA VAL A 50 -5.46 -6.64 8.49
C VAL A 50 -5.77 -7.43 7.23
N ARG A 51 -5.35 -6.89 6.10
CA ARG A 51 -5.60 -7.53 4.82
C ARG A 51 -4.33 -7.57 4.01
N VAL A 52 -4.26 -8.51 3.09
CA VAL A 52 -3.17 -8.59 2.14
C VAL A 52 -3.68 -7.96 0.85
N VAL A 53 -3.02 -6.90 0.41
CA VAL A 53 -3.49 -6.12 -0.73
C VAL A 53 -2.37 -5.92 -1.73
N GLN A 54 -2.69 -6.06 -2.99
CA GLN A 54 -1.71 -5.84 -4.05
C GLN A 54 -1.47 -4.35 -4.24
N GLU A 55 -0.28 -4.01 -4.67
CA GLU A 55 0.10 -2.62 -4.84
C GLU A 55 -0.85 -1.87 -5.75
N GLN A 56 -1.35 -2.51 -6.78
CA GLN A 56 -2.25 -1.85 -7.70
C GLN A 56 -3.60 -1.52 -7.07
N GLY A 57 -3.91 -2.13 -5.94
CA GLY A 57 -5.14 -1.80 -5.23
C GLY A 57 -4.94 -0.72 -4.20
N LEU A 58 -3.79 -0.11 -4.16
CA LEU A 58 -3.47 0.95 -3.21
C LEU A 58 -3.21 2.24 -3.94
N SER A 59 -3.55 3.34 -3.32
CA SER A 59 -3.24 4.66 -3.84
C SER A 59 -2.59 5.47 -2.74
N PRO A 60 -1.67 6.34 -3.08
CA PRO A 60 -1.02 7.12 -2.05
C PRO A 60 -1.98 8.09 -1.41
N ARG A 61 -1.86 8.26 -0.12
CA ARG A 61 -2.59 9.27 0.59
C ARG A 61 -1.57 10.22 1.15
N SER A 62 -1.48 11.35 0.53
CA SER A 62 -0.47 12.27 0.87
C SER A 62 -0.77 12.94 2.13
N LYS A 63 -0.03 12.72 3.14
CA LYS A 63 -0.31 13.30 4.33
C LYS A 63 0.18 14.67 4.44
N GLY A 64 1.01 15.11 3.79
CA GLY A 64 1.44 16.45 3.87
C GLY A 64 0.81 17.39 2.97
N GLU A 65 -0.13 17.01 2.25
CA GLU A 65 -0.63 17.82 1.31
C GLU A 65 -1.65 18.58 1.73
N ARG A 66 -1.76 19.00 1.76
CA ARG A 66 -2.61 19.55 2.11
C ARG A 66 -2.94 20.12 1.74
N GLY A 67 -2.83 19.77 1.53
CA GLY A 67 -3.05 20.45 1.61
C GLY A 67 -3.22 20.74 1.49
#